data_f298c99622e89d6733862737885f8d61
#
_entry.id   f298c99622e89d6733862737885f8d61
#
_cell.length_a   1.000
_cell.length_b   1.000
_cell.length_c   1.000
_cell.angle_alpha   90.00
_cell.angle_beta   90.00
_cell.angle_gamma   90.00
#
_symmetry.space_group_name_H-M   'P 1'
#
loop_
_entity.id
_entity.type
_entity.pdbx_description
1 polymer ?
#
loop_
_entity_poly.entity_id
_entity_poly.type
_entity_poly.pdbx_seq_one_letter_code
_entity_poly.pdbx_strand_id
1 'polypeptide(L)'
;MKIGLVSAILEDYDFKKMIDTVSEIGYECVEVACWPKAKAERRYAGVSHIDVANLGDKEAEEILSYCKEKNVEISALAFYPNTMDGNLKKRAANIEHLYKVIDASKKLGINLVTTFIGRDQTKTVEENLELVKEIWIPIVRYAEEKQVRIAIENCPMLFDGDQWPGGQNLMTTPVIWRKVFEILDSDYIGINYD
;
A
#
# COMPACT_ATOMS: atom_id res chain seq x y z
N MET A 1 -11.54 -18.62 -4.59
CA MET A 1 -10.47 -17.63 -4.90
C MET A 1 -11.15 -16.56 -5.73
N LYS A 2 -11.02 -15.29 -5.35
CA LYS A 2 -11.56 -14.16 -6.11
C LYS A 2 -10.50 -13.65 -7.08
N ILE A 3 -10.93 -13.16 -8.25
CA ILE A 3 -10.06 -12.51 -9.23
C ILE A 3 -10.40 -11.03 -9.26
N GLY A 4 -9.38 -10.19 -9.27
CA GLY A 4 -9.53 -8.74 -9.26
C GLY A 4 -8.38 -8.02 -9.95
N LEU A 5 -8.36 -6.71 -9.84
CA LEU A 5 -7.28 -5.87 -10.37
C LEU A 5 -6.82 -4.85 -9.33
N VAL A 6 -5.65 -4.26 -9.57
CA VAL A 6 -5.17 -3.07 -8.86
C VAL A 6 -5.66 -1.84 -9.59
N SER A 7 -6.42 -1.00 -8.91
CA SER A 7 -7.13 0.14 -9.54
C SER A 7 -6.22 1.23 -10.09
N ALA A 8 -4.95 1.25 -9.70
CA ALA A 8 -3.96 2.22 -10.21
C ALA A 8 -3.79 2.23 -11.74
N ILE A 9 -4.16 1.13 -12.42
CA ILE A 9 -4.15 1.07 -13.90
C ILE A 9 -5.29 1.88 -14.55
N LEU A 10 -6.29 2.29 -13.78
CA LEU A 10 -7.46 3.07 -14.20
C LEU A 10 -7.35 4.53 -13.72
N GLU A 11 -6.20 5.15 -13.92
CA GLU A 11 -5.83 6.46 -13.36
C GLU A 11 -6.77 7.61 -13.74
N ASP A 12 -7.44 7.53 -14.90
CA ASP A 12 -8.37 8.53 -15.40
C ASP A 12 -9.81 8.35 -14.89
N TYR A 13 -10.07 7.32 -14.07
CA TYR A 13 -11.42 7.02 -13.60
C TYR A 13 -11.62 7.56 -12.17
N ASP A 14 -12.84 8.01 -11.89
CA ASP A 14 -13.29 8.20 -10.52
C ASP A 14 -13.65 6.85 -9.87
N PHE A 15 -13.93 6.87 -8.58
CA PHE A 15 -14.23 5.65 -7.82
C PHE A 15 -15.41 4.87 -8.41
N LYS A 16 -16.51 5.54 -8.78
CA LYS A 16 -17.71 4.86 -9.27
C LYS A 16 -17.47 4.23 -10.64
N LYS A 17 -16.87 4.97 -11.56
CA LYS A 17 -16.51 4.46 -12.88
C LYS A 17 -15.53 3.29 -12.80
N MET A 18 -14.58 3.34 -11.87
CA MET A 18 -13.65 2.25 -11.62
C MET A 18 -14.39 0.99 -11.14
N ILE A 19 -15.29 1.10 -10.16
CA ILE A 19 -16.09 -0.03 -9.65
C ILE A 19 -17.04 -0.58 -10.73
N ASP A 20 -17.69 0.28 -11.52
CA ASP A 20 -18.54 -0.13 -12.65
C ASP A 20 -17.72 -0.98 -13.64
N THR A 21 -16.54 -0.50 -14.02
CA THR A 21 -15.65 -1.21 -14.95
C THR A 21 -15.21 -2.57 -14.39
N VAL A 22 -14.83 -2.64 -13.12
CA VAL A 22 -14.47 -3.90 -12.43
C VAL A 22 -15.62 -4.89 -12.48
N SER A 23 -16.84 -4.43 -12.16
CA SER A 23 -18.07 -5.24 -12.21
C SER A 23 -18.43 -5.71 -13.63
N GLU A 24 -18.36 -4.81 -14.62
CA GLU A 24 -18.69 -5.10 -16.04
C GLU A 24 -17.73 -6.13 -16.66
N ILE A 25 -16.44 -6.10 -16.30
CA ILE A 25 -15.46 -7.10 -16.74
C ILE A 25 -15.70 -8.45 -16.07
N GLY A 26 -16.40 -8.47 -14.95
CA GLY A 26 -16.68 -9.68 -14.16
C GLY A 26 -15.64 -9.99 -13.08
N TYR A 27 -14.83 -9.01 -12.67
CA TYR A 27 -13.97 -9.16 -11.51
C TYR A 27 -14.78 -9.09 -10.20
N GLU A 28 -14.36 -9.87 -9.22
CA GLU A 28 -15.05 -10.01 -7.93
C GLU A 28 -14.48 -9.06 -6.86
N CYS A 29 -13.26 -8.55 -7.06
CA CYS A 29 -12.61 -7.66 -6.10
C CYS A 29 -11.67 -6.66 -6.77
N VAL A 30 -11.29 -5.65 -5.99
CA VAL A 30 -10.35 -4.61 -6.41
C VAL A 30 -9.44 -4.21 -5.25
N GLU A 31 -8.15 -4.07 -5.53
CA GLU A 31 -7.20 -3.41 -4.66
C GLU A 31 -7.21 -1.91 -5.01
N VAL A 32 -7.64 -1.07 -4.08
CA VAL A 32 -7.93 0.34 -4.36
C VAL A 32 -6.71 1.22 -4.09
N ALA A 33 -6.27 1.95 -5.11
CA ALA A 33 -5.19 2.94 -5.02
C ALA A 33 -5.60 4.15 -4.19
N CYS A 34 -4.77 4.51 -3.20
CA CYS A 34 -5.03 5.53 -2.19
C CYS A 34 -3.84 6.48 -1.99
N TRP A 35 -3.25 6.99 -3.10
CA TRP A 35 -2.19 8.01 -3.00
C TRP A 35 -2.74 9.37 -2.60
N PRO A 36 -1.90 10.29 -2.09
CA PRO A 36 -2.27 11.70 -2.04
C PRO A 36 -2.62 12.19 -3.46
N LYS A 37 -3.71 12.95 -3.59
CA LYS A 37 -4.07 13.55 -4.88
C LYS A 37 -2.98 14.52 -5.32
N ALA A 38 -2.17 14.11 -6.28
CA ALA A 38 -1.10 14.91 -6.87
C ALA A 38 -0.85 14.46 -8.31
N LYS A 39 -0.14 15.30 -9.09
CA LYS A 39 0.35 14.87 -10.39
C LYS A 39 1.36 13.73 -10.17
N ALA A 40 1.12 12.61 -10.82
CA ALA A 40 2.01 11.46 -10.74
C ALA A 40 3.42 11.81 -11.24
N GLU A 41 4.43 11.47 -10.45
CA GLU A 41 5.84 11.58 -10.87
C GLU A 41 6.23 10.44 -11.82
N ARG A 42 5.47 9.36 -11.83
CA ARG A 42 5.67 8.16 -12.65
C ARG A 42 4.34 7.43 -12.87
N ARG A 43 4.34 6.50 -13.81
CA ARG A 43 3.17 5.66 -14.12
C ARG A 43 2.63 4.98 -12.86
N TYR A 44 1.31 5.07 -12.67
CA TYR A 44 0.55 4.52 -11.54
C TYR A 44 0.80 5.16 -10.15
N ALA A 45 1.75 6.07 -10.01
CA ALA A 45 1.91 6.84 -8.78
C ALA A 45 0.99 8.07 -8.78
N GLY A 46 0.47 8.44 -7.61
CA GLY A 46 -0.44 9.59 -7.48
C GLY A 46 -1.91 9.29 -7.81
N VAL A 47 -2.24 8.05 -8.20
CA VAL A 47 -3.63 7.62 -8.42
C VAL A 47 -4.34 7.50 -7.07
N SER A 48 -5.51 8.13 -6.95
CA SER A 48 -6.32 8.08 -5.75
C SER A 48 -7.79 7.91 -6.10
N HIS A 49 -8.33 6.74 -5.81
CA HIS A 49 -9.76 6.48 -5.96
C HIS A 49 -10.53 6.70 -4.65
N ILE A 50 -9.85 6.70 -3.51
CA ILE A 50 -10.39 7.06 -2.19
C ILE A 50 -9.46 8.11 -1.56
N ASP A 51 -10.00 9.26 -1.18
CA ASP A 51 -9.27 10.29 -0.44
C ASP A 51 -9.22 9.93 1.05
N VAL A 52 -8.24 9.09 1.40
CA VAL A 52 -8.09 8.60 2.78
C VAL A 52 -7.80 9.68 3.79
N ALA A 53 -7.28 10.84 3.37
CA ALA A 53 -6.98 11.95 4.27
C ALA A 53 -8.23 12.69 4.75
N ASN A 54 -9.31 12.65 3.95
CA ASN A 54 -10.56 13.35 4.23
C ASN A 54 -11.77 12.40 4.33
N LEU A 55 -11.57 11.08 4.43
CA LEU A 55 -12.62 10.08 4.45
C LEU A 55 -13.53 10.22 5.67
N GLY A 56 -14.73 10.79 5.48
CA GLY A 56 -15.78 10.88 6.48
C GLY A 56 -16.59 9.58 6.61
N ASP A 57 -17.37 9.44 7.69
CA ASP A 57 -18.18 8.24 7.91
C ASP A 57 -19.25 8.06 6.83
N LYS A 58 -19.91 9.15 6.43
CA LYS A 58 -20.91 9.13 5.34
C LYS A 58 -20.31 8.67 4.01
N GLU A 59 -19.14 9.15 3.65
CA GLU A 59 -18.45 8.75 2.42
C GLU A 59 -18.02 7.28 2.48
N ALA A 60 -17.56 6.81 3.64
CA ALA A 60 -17.24 5.39 3.84
C ALA A 60 -18.46 4.49 3.65
N GLU A 61 -19.64 4.88 4.19
CA GLU A 61 -20.89 4.17 3.98
C GLU A 61 -21.32 4.16 2.51
N GLU A 62 -21.19 5.29 1.80
CA GLU A 62 -21.49 5.41 0.37
C GLU A 62 -20.58 4.49 -0.47
N ILE A 63 -19.28 4.45 -0.19
CA ILE A 63 -18.30 3.58 -0.83
C ILE A 63 -18.70 2.11 -0.66
N LEU A 64 -18.94 1.68 0.57
CA LEU A 64 -19.30 0.28 0.88
C LEU A 64 -20.64 -0.12 0.27
N SER A 65 -21.63 0.77 0.32
CA SER A 65 -22.95 0.54 -0.29
C SER A 65 -22.84 0.37 -1.79
N TYR A 66 -22.04 1.22 -2.47
CA TYR A 66 -21.86 1.15 -3.92
C TYR A 66 -21.13 -0.14 -4.33
N CYS A 67 -20.07 -0.51 -3.62
CA CYS A 67 -19.38 -1.79 -3.85
C CYS A 67 -20.32 -2.98 -3.70
N LYS A 68 -21.18 -2.97 -2.68
CA LYS A 68 -22.18 -4.01 -2.45
C LYS A 68 -23.23 -4.08 -3.58
N GLU A 69 -23.73 -2.93 -4.05
CA GLU A 69 -24.65 -2.84 -5.18
C GLU A 69 -24.06 -3.47 -6.45
N LYS A 70 -22.78 -3.22 -6.70
CA LYS A 70 -22.07 -3.73 -7.89
C LYS A 70 -21.47 -5.13 -7.71
N ASN A 71 -21.64 -5.73 -6.54
CA ASN A 71 -21.09 -7.05 -6.17
C ASN A 71 -19.55 -7.12 -6.34
N VAL A 72 -18.85 -6.03 -6.01
CA VAL A 72 -17.39 -5.91 -6.03
C VAL A 72 -16.91 -5.72 -4.59
N GLU A 73 -15.91 -6.49 -4.16
CA GLU A 73 -15.28 -6.34 -2.84
C GLU A 73 -13.99 -5.51 -2.95
N ILE A 74 -13.76 -4.62 -2.00
CA ILE A 74 -12.43 -4.01 -1.85
C ILE A 74 -11.56 -5.00 -1.09
N SER A 75 -10.56 -5.57 -1.75
CA SER A 75 -9.65 -6.55 -1.17
C SER A 75 -8.58 -5.94 -0.28
N ALA A 76 -8.10 -4.76 -0.62
CA ALA A 76 -7.10 -4.01 0.14
C ALA A 76 -7.10 -2.52 -0.26
N LEU A 77 -6.55 -1.67 0.59
CA LEU A 77 -6.14 -0.31 0.22
C LEU A 77 -4.65 -0.29 -0.12
N ALA A 78 -4.31 0.21 -1.31
CA ALA A 78 -2.97 0.19 -1.87
C ALA A 78 -2.27 1.54 -1.76
N PHE A 79 -1.05 1.53 -1.21
CA PHE A 79 -0.19 2.70 -1.16
C PHE A 79 1.28 2.27 -1.22
N TYR A 80 1.93 2.43 -2.38
CA TYR A 80 3.28 1.92 -2.67
C TYR A 80 4.36 3.02 -2.79
N PRO A 81 4.53 3.94 -1.83
CA PRO A 81 5.65 4.86 -1.80
C PRO A 81 6.81 4.28 -0.99
N ASN A 82 8.01 4.83 -1.20
CA ASN A 82 9.18 4.45 -0.44
C ASN A 82 9.15 5.09 0.98
N THR A 83 8.73 4.33 1.98
CA THR A 83 8.71 4.77 3.39
C THR A 83 10.11 4.82 4.02
N MET A 84 11.13 4.30 3.35
CA MET A 84 12.53 4.34 3.78
C MET A 84 13.39 5.23 2.87
N ASP A 85 12.77 6.14 2.10
CA ASP A 85 13.47 7.06 1.20
C ASP A 85 14.60 7.82 1.92
N GLY A 86 15.77 7.96 1.27
CA GLY A 86 16.89 8.72 1.79
C GLY A 86 16.59 10.22 1.96
N ASN A 87 15.59 10.75 1.23
CA ASN A 87 15.06 12.09 1.44
C ASN A 87 14.10 12.08 2.64
N LEU A 88 14.54 12.64 3.76
CA LEU A 88 13.79 12.64 5.02
C LEU A 88 12.41 13.32 4.94
N LYS A 89 12.22 14.31 4.07
CA LYS A 89 10.91 14.96 3.89
C LYS A 89 9.94 14.04 3.15
N LYS A 90 10.40 13.38 2.08
CA LYS A 90 9.59 12.37 1.37
C LYS A 90 9.25 11.21 2.29
N ARG A 91 10.25 10.69 3.03
CA ARG A 91 10.07 9.62 4.01
C ARG A 91 8.97 9.96 5.03
N ALA A 92 9.07 11.13 5.67
CA ALA A 92 8.10 11.56 6.66
C ALA A 92 6.68 11.70 6.10
N ALA A 93 6.54 12.30 4.91
CA ALA A 93 5.24 12.45 4.24
C ALA A 93 4.64 11.08 3.85
N ASN A 94 5.47 10.15 3.38
CA ASN A 94 5.04 8.81 3.02
C ASN A 94 4.57 8.02 4.26
N ILE A 95 5.29 8.10 5.36
CA ILE A 95 4.91 7.45 6.62
C ILE A 95 3.60 8.05 7.16
N GLU A 96 3.47 9.38 7.18
CA GLU A 96 2.25 10.06 7.62
C GLU A 96 1.04 9.62 6.79
N HIS A 97 1.20 9.52 5.47
CA HIS A 97 0.10 9.09 4.61
C HIS A 97 -0.24 7.60 4.80
N LEU A 98 0.76 6.74 5.02
CA LEU A 98 0.52 5.31 5.32
C LEU A 98 -0.34 5.14 6.58
N TYR A 99 -0.14 5.93 7.63
CA TYR A 99 -1.02 5.92 8.80
C TYR A 99 -2.46 6.27 8.43
N LYS A 100 -2.69 7.26 7.55
CA LYS A 100 -4.03 7.60 7.06
C LYS A 100 -4.68 6.47 6.27
N VAL A 101 -3.89 5.74 5.48
CA VAL A 101 -4.39 4.54 4.76
C VAL A 101 -4.76 3.43 5.74
N ILE A 102 -3.98 3.20 6.80
CA ILE A 102 -4.31 2.24 7.86
C ILE A 102 -5.64 2.63 8.56
N ASP A 103 -5.81 3.91 8.94
CA ASP A 103 -7.04 4.40 9.55
C ASP A 103 -8.25 4.26 8.62
N ALA A 104 -8.10 4.59 7.35
CA ALA A 104 -9.15 4.42 6.34
C ALA A 104 -9.52 2.94 6.12
N SER A 105 -8.53 2.04 6.09
CA SER A 105 -8.75 0.60 6.00
C SER A 105 -9.56 0.07 7.18
N LYS A 106 -9.26 0.55 8.39
CA LYS A 106 -10.06 0.24 9.60
C LYS A 106 -11.47 0.78 9.49
N LYS A 107 -11.64 2.05 9.09
CA LYS A 107 -12.94 2.71 8.93
C LYS A 107 -13.83 1.99 7.94
N LEU A 108 -13.29 1.53 6.81
CA LEU A 108 -13.99 0.78 5.78
C LEU A 108 -14.20 -0.71 6.14
N GLY A 109 -13.65 -1.20 7.26
CA GLY A 109 -13.75 -2.59 7.64
C GLY A 109 -12.99 -3.57 6.75
N ILE A 110 -12.08 -3.07 5.89
CA ILE A 110 -11.27 -3.87 4.97
C ILE A 110 -10.17 -4.59 5.75
N ASN A 111 -9.54 -3.88 6.70
CA ASN A 111 -8.50 -4.36 7.61
C ASN A 111 -7.25 -4.95 6.90
N LEU A 112 -6.98 -4.51 5.68
CA LEU A 112 -5.79 -4.87 4.91
C LEU A 112 -5.26 -3.67 4.12
N VAL A 113 -3.97 -3.41 4.23
CA VAL A 113 -3.21 -2.43 3.45
C VAL A 113 -2.10 -3.13 2.70
N THR A 114 -1.94 -2.84 1.42
CA THR A 114 -0.85 -3.30 0.58
C THR A 114 0.14 -2.18 0.32
N THR A 115 1.41 -2.48 0.45
CA THR A 115 2.51 -1.52 0.28
C THR A 115 3.82 -2.25 -0.01
N PHE A 116 4.94 -1.53 -0.11
CA PHE A 116 6.27 -2.13 -0.04
C PHE A 116 7.09 -1.52 1.11
N ILE A 117 8.12 -2.24 1.58
CA ILE A 117 8.83 -1.80 2.78
C ILE A 117 9.70 -0.57 2.54
N GLY A 118 10.11 -0.37 1.31
CA GLY A 118 11.01 0.70 0.93
C GLY A 118 12.49 0.34 1.06
N ARG A 119 13.35 1.27 0.69
CA ARG A 119 14.80 1.17 0.80
C ARG A 119 15.45 2.55 0.68
N ASP A 120 16.41 2.84 1.51
CA ASP A 120 17.39 3.90 1.25
C ASP A 120 18.49 3.33 0.35
N GLN A 121 18.46 3.70 -0.94
CA GLN A 121 19.37 3.19 -1.96
C GLN A 121 20.83 3.60 -1.75
N THR A 122 21.10 4.59 -0.88
CA THR A 122 22.46 5.04 -0.53
C THR A 122 23.10 4.18 0.55
N LYS A 123 22.33 3.27 1.15
CA LYS A 123 22.72 2.40 2.28
C LYS A 123 22.89 0.94 1.86
N THR A 124 23.72 0.24 2.59
CA THR A 124 23.85 -1.23 2.47
C THR A 124 22.56 -1.94 2.89
N VAL A 125 22.47 -3.25 2.65
CA VAL A 125 21.34 -4.07 3.11
C VAL A 125 21.28 -4.07 4.64
N GLU A 126 22.41 -4.22 5.31
CA GLU A 126 22.55 -4.26 6.77
C GLU A 126 22.07 -2.93 7.40
N GLU A 127 22.52 -1.80 6.86
CA GLU A 127 22.06 -0.48 7.31
C GLU A 127 20.57 -0.25 7.08
N ASN A 128 20.02 -0.79 5.98
CA ASN A 128 18.58 -0.75 5.74
C ASN A 128 17.80 -1.65 6.71
N LEU A 129 18.35 -2.80 7.12
CA LEU A 129 17.72 -3.65 8.15
C LEU A 129 17.64 -2.93 9.52
N GLU A 130 18.67 -2.13 9.88
CA GLU A 130 18.58 -1.28 11.08
C GLU A 130 17.52 -0.17 10.90
N LEU A 131 17.44 0.41 9.71
CA LEU A 131 16.41 1.41 9.40
C LEU A 131 14.98 0.83 9.44
N VAL A 132 14.80 -0.46 9.09
CA VAL A 132 13.52 -1.18 9.27
C VAL A 132 13.09 -1.16 10.73
N LYS A 133 14.00 -1.40 11.67
CA LYS A 133 13.68 -1.35 13.12
C LYS A 133 13.14 0.02 13.54
N GLU A 134 13.81 1.07 13.09
CA GLU A 134 13.46 2.43 13.44
C GLU A 134 12.10 2.85 12.87
N ILE A 135 11.84 2.53 11.59
CA ILE A 135 10.69 3.04 10.85
C ILE A 135 9.49 2.09 10.96
N TRP A 136 9.71 0.78 10.78
CA TRP A 136 8.60 -0.15 10.60
C TRP A 136 8.05 -0.74 11.89
N ILE A 137 8.85 -0.83 12.97
CA ILE A 137 8.30 -1.28 14.26
C ILE A 137 7.15 -0.35 14.71
N PRO A 138 7.29 1.00 14.71
CA PRO A 138 6.17 1.87 15.05
C PRO A 138 4.96 1.73 14.12
N ILE A 139 5.17 1.56 12.80
CA ILE A 139 4.09 1.39 11.82
C ILE A 139 3.32 0.09 12.09
N VAL A 140 4.04 -1.02 12.32
CA VAL A 140 3.43 -2.33 12.60
C VAL A 140 2.65 -2.29 13.92
N ARG A 141 3.20 -1.69 14.99
CA ARG A 141 2.50 -1.52 16.26
C ARG A 141 1.20 -0.71 16.10
N TYR A 142 1.24 0.35 15.32
CA TYR A 142 0.04 1.11 15.00
C TYR A 142 -1.01 0.27 14.25
N ALA A 143 -0.58 -0.50 13.28
CA ALA A 143 -1.46 -1.40 12.53
C ALA A 143 -2.09 -2.50 13.44
N GLU A 144 -1.32 -3.05 14.38
CA GLU A 144 -1.80 -3.98 15.43
C GLU A 144 -2.90 -3.33 16.28
N GLU A 145 -2.66 -2.12 16.80
CA GLU A 145 -3.65 -1.38 17.59
C GLU A 145 -4.95 -1.13 16.83
N LYS A 146 -4.85 -0.87 15.54
CA LYS A 146 -5.99 -0.69 14.64
C LYS A 146 -6.60 -2.02 14.16
N GLN A 147 -5.97 -3.15 14.41
CA GLN A 147 -6.35 -4.47 13.86
C GLN A 147 -6.38 -4.48 12.33
N VAL A 148 -5.42 -3.82 11.69
CA VAL A 148 -5.23 -3.77 10.25
C VAL A 148 -3.95 -4.51 9.90
N ARG A 149 -4.04 -5.47 8.97
CA ARG A 149 -2.87 -6.18 8.45
C ARG A 149 -2.18 -5.36 7.36
N ILE A 150 -0.87 -5.53 7.26
CA ILE A 150 -0.06 -4.95 6.19
C ILE A 150 0.55 -6.08 5.37
N ALA A 151 0.37 -6.05 4.05
CA ALA A 151 0.99 -6.99 3.12
C ALA A 151 2.04 -6.27 2.28
N ILE A 152 3.29 -6.75 2.37
CA ILE A 152 4.44 -6.16 1.70
C ILE A 152 4.67 -6.84 0.37
N GLU A 153 4.60 -6.07 -0.72
CA GLU A 153 4.90 -6.55 -2.06
C GLU A 153 6.40 -6.83 -2.23
N ASN A 154 6.72 -7.91 -2.93
CA ASN A 154 8.10 -8.35 -3.16
C ASN A 154 8.73 -7.81 -4.46
N CYS A 155 8.03 -6.98 -5.21
CA CYS A 155 8.57 -6.33 -6.40
C CYS A 155 9.79 -5.46 -6.07
N PRO A 156 10.88 -5.52 -6.83
CA PRO A 156 12.10 -4.76 -6.55
C PRO A 156 11.95 -3.24 -6.69
N MET A 157 10.88 -2.76 -7.34
CA MET A 157 10.62 -1.33 -7.59
C MET A 157 11.82 -0.65 -8.25
N LEU A 158 12.14 -1.12 -9.47
CA LEU A 158 13.19 -0.55 -10.30
C LEU A 158 12.60 0.60 -11.14
N PHE A 159 13.19 1.78 -11.02
CA PHE A 159 12.81 2.97 -11.77
C PHE A 159 14.05 3.55 -12.46
N ASP A 160 13.88 4.65 -13.18
CA ASP A 160 14.88 5.32 -14.02
C ASP A 160 16.33 5.21 -13.52
N GLY A 161 17.13 4.38 -14.23
CA GLY A 161 18.54 4.16 -13.89
C GLY A 161 18.80 3.13 -12.77
N ASP A 162 17.76 2.63 -12.10
CA ASP A 162 17.92 1.58 -11.09
C ASP A 162 18.31 0.25 -11.75
N GLN A 163 19.16 -0.51 -11.06
CA GLN A 163 19.58 -1.83 -11.48
C GLN A 163 19.39 -2.82 -10.33
N TRP A 164 18.98 -4.04 -10.67
CA TRP A 164 18.95 -5.13 -9.72
C TRP A 164 20.36 -5.40 -9.16
N PRO A 165 20.53 -5.57 -7.83
CA PRO A 165 19.52 -5.61 -6.75
C PRO A 165 19.23 -4.25 -6.06
N GLY A 166 19.46 -3.13 -6.71
CA GLY A 166 19.47 -1.78 -6.14
C GLY A 166 18.15 -1.01 -6.14
N GLY A 167 17.00 -1.66 -6.40
CA GLY A 167 15.68 -1.00 -6.43
C GLY A 167 15.24 -0.36 -5.12
N GLN A 168 14.09 0.30 -5.14
CA GLN A 168 13.53 1.05 -4.00
C GLN A 168 12.79 0.18 -2.97
N ASN A 169 12.80 -1.14 -3.13
CA ASN A 169 12.24 -2.08 -2.16
C ASN A 169 13.30 -3.05 -1.65
N LEU A 170 13.42 -3.17 -0.34
CA LEU A 170 14.38 -4.06 0.31
C LEU A 170 13.93 -5.53 0.26
N MET A 171 12.61 -5.78 0.39
CA MET A 171 12.04 -7.13 0.54
C MET A 171 11.87 -7.88 -0.80
N THR A 172 12.97 -8.10 -1.53
CA THR A 172 12.95 -8.67 -2.88
C THR A 172 13.39 -10.14 -2.95
N THR A 173 13.89 -10.70 -1.85
CA THR A 173 14.34 -12.08 -1.79
C THR A 173 13.91 -12.78 -0.50
N PRO A 174 13.68 -14.10 -0.50
CA PRO A 174 13.27 -14.84 0.70
C PRO A 174 14.24 -14.72 1.90
N VAL A 175 15.53 -14.51 1.63
CA VAL A 175 16.53 -14.29 2.70
C VAL A 175 16.25 -12.98 3.44
N ILE A 176 15.96 -11.92 2.69
CA ILE A 176 15.62 -10.61 3.29
C ILE A 176 14.26 -10.67 3.95
N TRP A 177 13.26 -11.33 3.34
CA TRP A 177 11.92 -11.46 3.95
C TRP A 177 12.00 -12.03 5.36
N ARG A 178 12.75 -13.13 5.55
CA ARG A 178 12.92 -13.75 6.87
C ARG A 178 13.54 -12.79 7.89
N LYS A 179 14.59 -12.07 7.50
CA LYS A 179 15.24 -11.09 8.39
C LYS A 179 14.28 -9.97 8.80
N VAL A 180 13.49 -9.43 7.84
CA VAL A 180 12.54 -8.37 8.13
C VAL A 180 11.42 -8.87 9.04
N PHE A 181 10.84 -10.04 8.77
CA PHE A 181 9.80 -10.60 9.64
C PHE A 181 10.32 -10.99 11.03
N GLU A 182 11.55 -11.47 11.14
CA GLU A 182 12.20 -11.70 12.42
C GLU A 182 12.39 -10.39 13.23
N ILE A 183 12.73 -9.28 12.53
CA ILE A 183 12.86 -7.95 13.16
C ILE A 183 11.50 -7.42 13.63
N LEU A 184 10.46 -7.55 12.80
CA LEU A 184 9.15 -6.95 13.07
C LEU A 184 8.29 -7.79 14.00
N ASP A 185 8.50 -9.10 14.06
CA ASP A 185 7.89 -10.08 14.97
C ASP A 185 6.39 -9.81 15.24
N SER A 186 5.57 -9.90 14.17
CA SER A 186 4.15 -9.57 14.23
C SER A 186 3.33 -10.39 13.25
N ASP A 187 2.15 -10.84 13.69
CA ASP A 187 1.15 -11.51 12.87
C ASP A 187 0.35 -10.53 11.97
N TYR A 188 0.59 -9.23 12.13
CA TYR A 188 -0.08 -8.17 11.35
C TYR A 188 0.70 -7.73 10.12
N ILE A 189 1.85 -8.32 9.85
CA ILE A 189 2.62 -8.07 8.63
C ILE A 189 2.87 -9.39 7.88
N GLY A 190 2.74 -9.35 6.57
CA GLY A 190 2.94 -10.50 5.70
C GLY A 190 3.40 -10.10 4.30
N ILE A 191 3.45 -11.07 3.39
CA ILE A 191 3.83 -10.86 1.99
C ILE A 191 2.58 -10.68 1.14
N ASN A 192 2.58 -9.65 0.29
CA ASN A 192 1.79 -9.57 -0.92
C ASN A 192 2.67 -10.16 -2.03
N TYR A 193 2.39 -11.39 -2.40
CA TYR A 193 3.24 -12.11 -3.35
C TYR A 193 2.84 -11.75 -4.78
N ASP A 194 3.79 -11.16 -5.50
CA ASP A 194 3.71 -10.77 -6.90
C ASP A 194 4.62 -11.67 -7.79
#